data_1e35f8a0c971d2c287f3155be4bc5a91
#
_entry.id   1e35f8a0c971d2c287f3155be4bc5a91
#
_cell.length_a   1.000
_cell.length_b   1.000
_cell.length_c   1.000
_cell.angle_alpha   90.00
_cell.angle_beta   90.00
_cell.angle_gamma   90.00
#
_symmetry.space_group_name_H-M   'P 1'
#
loop_
_entity.id
_entity.type
_entity.pdbx_description
1 polymer ?
#
loop_
_entity_poly.entity_id
_entity_poly.type
_entity_poly.pdbx_seq_one_letter_code
_entity_poly.pdbx_strand_id
1 'polypeptide(L)'
;MLRPPFALGVLFLLAMLPLASSVQVDAQNDEPAWRSVGLDPDLWTDRPVINESRTQMMVSYQGNAVIELNVSYQPGLVDERVEGTVVIELFENWAPITTNNMINHVESGLYDGVFFHRVVDNFVTQAGDPTCKTVGIYPAANPSCGSGGTGETIPLEHNDNLSHVDGAMGMARGAEEDSGDSQWYITDTEQHGLDPENRDDGGYAVFGIVRDGMTFVREIAS
;
A
#
# COMPACT_ATOMS: atom_id res chain seq x y z
N MET A 1 45.78 35.25 -79.98
CA MET A 1 45.75 33.91 -79.32
C MET A 1 45.15 34.08 -77.99
N LEU A 2 43.86 33.77 -77.89
CA LEU A 2 43.09 33.90 -76.64
C LEU A 2 43.03 32.49 -76.00
N ARG A 3 43.41 32.40 -74.75
CA ARG A 3 43.23 31.20 -73.91
C ARG A 3 41.86 31.26 -73.27
N PRO A 4 41.11 30.16 -73.14
CA PRO A 4 39.84 30.15 -72.43
C PRO A 4 40.01 30.06 -70.89
N PRO A 5 39.07 30.53 -70.14
CA PRO A 5 39.17 30.51 -68.66
C PRO A 5 38.86 29.12 -68.12
N PHE A 6 39.62 28.77 -67.10
CA PHE A 6 39.39 27.56 -66.26
C PHE A 6 38.08 27.70 -65.48
N ALA A 7 37.16 26.81 -65.66
CA ALA A 7 35.99 26.67 -64.82
C ALA A 7 36.41 25.92 -63.53
N LEU A 8 36.35 26.59 -62.43
CA LEU A 8 36.56 26.02 -61.08
C LEU A 8 35.27 25.33 -60.65
N GLY A 9 35.24 24.00 -60.75
CA GLY A 9 34.11 23.24 -60.25
C GLY A 9 34.15 23.19 -58.73
N VAL A 10 33.18 23.84 -58.08
CA VAL A 10 32.95 23.73 -56.66
C VAL A 10 32.22 22.44 -56.39
N LEU A 11 32.94 21.45 -55.87
CA LEU A 11 32.38 20.20 -55.38
C LEU A 11 31.68 20.45 -54.04
N PHE A 12 30.35 20.54 -54.06
CA PHE A 12 29.56 20.54 -52.80
C PHE A 12 29.60 19.13 -52.21
N LEU A 13 30.43 18.96 -51.20
CA LEU A 13 30.38 17.78 -50.37
C LEU A 13 29.18 17.93 -49.44
N LEU A 14 28.06 17.27 -49.77
CA LEU A 14 26.91 17.14 -48.88
C LEU A 14 27.34 16.19 -47.75
N ALA A 15 27.77 16.76 -46.63
CA ALA A 15 27.95 16.00 -45.43
C ALA A 15 26.55 15.55 -44.92
N MET A 16 26.22 14.30 -45.16
CA MET A 16 25.11 13.65 -44.48
C MET A 16 25.47 13.57 -43.01
N LEU A 17 24.96 14.50 -42.23
CA LEU A 17 24.87 14.35 -40.76
C LEU A 17 24.02 13.12 -40.50
N PRO A 18 24.49 12.17 -39.70
CA PRO A 18 23.60 11.11 -39.26
C PRO A 18 22.43 11.75 -38.52
N LEU A 19 21.23 11.50 -38.97
CA LEU A 19 20.03 11.72 -38.19
C LEU A 19 20.26 10.95 -36.89
N ALA A 20 20.56 11.69 -35.83
CA ALA A 20 20.46 11.15 -34.49
C ALA A 20 19.00 10.70 -34.37
N SER A 21 18.78 9.40 -34.50
CA SER A 21 17.57 8.79 -33.98
C SER A 21 17.50 9.21 -32.54
N SER A 22 16.62 10.16 -32.23
CA SER A 22 16.17 10.32 -30.88
C SER A 22 15.60 8.96 -30.52
N VAL A 23 16.36 8.18 -29.78
CA VAL A 23 15.80 7.11 -28.97
C VAL A 23 14.83 7.88 -28.08
N GLN A 24 13.56 7.90 -28.47
CA GLN A 24 12.51 8.09 -27.51
C GLN A 24 12.73 6.92 -26.52
N VAL A 25 13.35 7.24 -25.42
CA VAL A 25 13.12 6.48 -24.20
C VAL A 25 11.62 6.72 -23.99
N ASP A 26 10.79 5.81 -24.50
CA ASP A 26 9.50 5.61 -23.89
C ASP A 26 9.84 5.51 -22.41
N ALA A 27 9.38 6.48 -21.64
CA ALA A 27 9.13 6.27 -20.24
C ALA A 27 8.00 5.22 -20.21
N GLN A 28 8.33 3.99 -20.61
CA GLN A 28 7.62 2.83 -20.17
C GLN A 28 7.72 2.92 -18.68
N ASN A 29 6.57 3.15 -18.08
CA ASN A 29 6.37 3.00 -16.66
C ASN A 29 7.24 1.82 -16.24
N ASP A 30 8.30 2.10 -15.48
CA ASP A 30 9.01 1.07 -14.74
C ASP A 30 8.10 0.58 -13.60
N GLU A 31 6.85 0.26 -13.95
CA GLU A 31 5.95 -0.39 -13.01
C GLU A 31 6.52 -1.75 -12.69
N PRO A 32 6.69 -2.06 -11.41
CA PRO A 32 7.16 -3.37 -10.99
C PRO A 32 6.30 -4.47 -11.64
N ALA A 33 6.92 -5.57 -12.03
CA ALA A 33 6.23 -6.68 -12.69
C ALA A 33 5.03 -7.23 -11.89
N TRP A 34 5.02 -7.04 -10.57
CA TRP A 34 3.91 -7.43 -9.69
C TRP A 34 2.65 -6.56 -9.88
N ARG A 35 2.76 -5.30 -10.36
CA ARG A 35 1.58 -4.48 -10.70
C ARG A 35 0.86 -4.95 -11.95
N SER A 36 1.58 -5.57 -12.88
CA SER A 36 1.00 -6.06 -14.13
C SER A 36 0.29 -7.41 -14.00
N VAL A 37 0.56 -8.13 -12.92
CA VAL A 37 -0.11 -9.39 -12.59
C VAL A 37 -1.24 -9.07 -11.61
N GLY A 38 -2.25 -8.36 -12.08
CA GLY A 38 -3.46 -8.12 -11.27
C GLY A 38 -3.99 -9.45 -10.78
N LEU A 39 -4.15 -9.59 -9.46
CA LEU A 39 -4.82 -10.74 -8.90
C LEU A 39 -6.23 -10.81 -9.50
N ASP A 40 -6.62 -12.00 -9.94
CA ASP A 40 -7.94 -12.21 -10.53
C ASP A 40 -9.02 -12.02 -9.45
N PRO A 41 -9.87 -10.97 -9.53
CA PRO A 41 -10.90 -10.74 -8.54
C PRO A 41 -11.90 -11.89 -8.41
N ASP A 42 -12.00 -12.75 -9.41
CA ASP A 42 -12.88 -13.90 -9.39
C ASP A 42 -12.39 -15.01 -8.43
N LEU A 43 -11.09 -14.96 -8.05
CA LEU A 43 -10.52 -15.87 -7.06
C LEU A 43 -10.79 -15.43 -5.61
N TRP A 44 -11.23 -14.21 -5.39
CA TRP A 44 -11.47 -13.65 -4.05
C TRP A 44 -12.81 -14.16 -3.50
N THR A 45 -12.77 -15.04 -2.53
CA THR A 45 -13.95 -15.73 -1.98
C THR A 45 -14.26 -15.34 -0.53
N ASP A 46 -13.28 -14.87 0.21
CA ASP A 46 -13.37 -14.50 1.63
C ASP A 46 -13.28 -12.99 1.80
N ARG A 47 -14.33 -12.30 1.36
CA ARG A 47 -14.41 -10.84 1.31
C ARG A 47 -15.04 -10.25 2.57
N PRO A 48 -14.73 -8.98 2.90
CA PRO A 48 -15.47 -8.24 3.92
C PRO A 48 -16.94 -8.06 3.53
N VAL A 49 -17.79 -7.91 4.54
CA VAL A 49 -19.24 -7.66 4.36
C VAL A 49 -19.48 -6.16 4.49
N ILE A 50 -19.64 -5.48 3.35
CA ILE A 50 -19.91 -4.05 3.30
C ILE A 50 -21.41 -3.84 3.09
N ASN A 51 -22.10 -3.36 4.12
CA ASN A 51 -23.55 -3.15 4.10
C ASN A 51 -23.94 -1.74 3.65
N GLU A 52 -22.99 -0.90 3.33
CA GLU A 52 -23.19 0.49 3.05
C GLU A 52 -23.21 0.86 1.57
N SER A 53 -23.74 2.08 1.33
CA SER A 53 -23.80 2.70 0.00
C SER A 53 -22.45 3.25 -0.52
N ARG A 54 -21.35 3.08 0.19
CA ARG A 54 -19.99 3.49 -0.29
C ARG A 54 -19.47 2.49 -1.32
N THR A 55 -20.15 2.48 -2.45
CA THR A 55 -19.93 1.54 -3.54
C THR A 55 -18.52 1.59 -4.13
N GLN A 56 -17.82 2.71 -3.98
CA GLN A 56 -16.45 2.89 -4.50
C GLN A 56 -15.47 1.89 -3.89
N MET A 57 -15.56 1.62 -2.59
CA MET A 57 -14.69 0.65 -1.93
C MET A 57 -15.05 -0.81 -2.24
N MET A 58 -16.28 -1.07 -2.70
CA MET A 58 -16.72 -2.43 -3.06
C MET A 58 -16.16 -2.91 -4.40
N VAL A 59 -15.75 -1.98 -5.27
CA VAL A 59 -15.25 -2.28 -6.61
C VAL A 59 -13.72 -2.31 -6.59
N SER A 60 -13.13 -3.36 -7.15
CA SER A 60 -11.70 -3.40 -7.40
C SER A 60 -11.35 -2.56 -8.63
N TYR A 61 -10.26 -1.80 -8.53
CA TYR A 61 -9.79 -0.92 -9.60
C TYR A 61 -8.52 -1.49 -10.22
N GLN A 62 -8.55 -1.71 -11.52
CA GLN A 62 -7.36 -2.13 -12.26
C GLN A 62 -6.27 -1.05 -12.18
N GLY A 63 -5.05 -1.49 -11.93
CA GLY A 63 -3.88 -0.62 -11.81
C GLY A 63 -3.56 -0.19 -10.39
N ASN A 64 -4.45 -0.41 -9.42
CA ASN A 64 -4.11 -0.25 -8.01
C ASN A 64 -3.09 -1.32 -7.58
N ALA A 65 -2.18 -0.95 -6.68
CA ALA A 65 -1.31 -1.90 -6.03
C ALA A 65 -2.14 -2.87 -5.17
N VAL A 66 -1.76 -4.14 -5.23
CA VAL A 66 -2.30 -5.19 -4.36
C VAL A 66 -1.14 -5.79 -3.56
N ILE A 67 -1.30 -5.86 -2.26
CA ILE A 67 -0.32 -6.48 -1.38
C ILE A 67 -0.86 -7.80 -0.82
N GLU A 68 0.02 -8.78 -0.65
CA GLU A 68 -0.26 -10.03 0.03
C GLU A 68 0.39 -10.01 1.40
N LEU A 69 -0.43 -10.07 2.43
CA LEU A 69 0.01 -10.17 3.81
C LEU A 69 -0.02 -11.64 4.23
N ASN A 70 1.15 -12.27 4.28
CA ASN A 70 1.27 -13.64 4.77
C ASN A 70 1.32 -13.64 6.29
N VAL A 71 0.30 -14.21 6.90
CA VAL A 71 0.10 -14.26 8.35
C VAL A 71 0.34 -15.64 8.90
N SER A 72 0.85 -15.72 10.13
CA SER A 72 1.02 -16.96 10.89
C SER A 72 0.66 -16.69 12.34
N TYR A 73 -0.37 -17.35 12.84
CA TYR A 73 -0.87 -17.16 14.21
C TYR A 73 -1.24 -18.50 14.85
N GLN A 74 -1.45 -18.48 16.16
CA GLN A 74 -1.91 -19.63 16.90
C GLN A 74 -3.24 -19.28 17.56
N PRO A 75 -4.34 -19.87 17.13
CA PRO A 75 -5.64 -19.70 17.78
C PRO A 75 -5.59 -20.15 19.23
N GLY A 76 -6.29 -19.43 20.12
CA GLY A 76 -6.19 -19.62 21.57
C GLY A 76 -6.57 -20.98 22.13
N LEU A 77 -7.22 -21.85 21.33
CA LEU A 77 -7.70 -23.17 21.74
C LEU A 77 -7.04 -24.32 20.96
N VAL A 78 -6.08 -24.04 20.09
CA VAL A 78 -5.45 -25.04 19.21
C VAL A 78 -3.94 -24.98 19.35
N ASP A 79 -3.30 -26.14 19.43
CA ASP A 79 -1.83 -26.22 19.54
C ASP A 79 -1.12 -25.99 18.20
N GLU A 80 -1.84 -26.06 17.08
CA GLU A 80 -1.28 -25.89 15.73
C GLU A 80 -1.36 -24.43 15.29
N ARG A 81 -0.29 -23.97 14.62
CA ARG A 81 -0.27 -22.66 13.98
C ARG A 81 -1.08 -22.71 12.69
N VAL A 82 -1.80 -21.64 12.44
CA VAL A 82 -2.49 -21.39 11.18
C VAL A 82 -1.63 -20.43 10.36
N GLU A 83 -1.52 -20.71 9.08
CA GLU A 83 -0.87 -19.84 8.10
C GLU A 83 -1.89 -19.49 7.03
N GLY A 84 -1.88 -18.23 6.58
CA GLY A 84 -2.79 -17.76 5.56
C GLY A 84 -2.29 -16.51 4.87
N THR A 85 -3.00 -16.11 3.83
CA THR A 85 -2.72 -14.90 3.07
C THR A 85 -3.93 -13.98 3.11
N VAL A 86 -3.72 -12.73 3.48
CA VAL A 86 -4.71 -11.65 3.37
C VAL A 86 -4.33 -10.79 2.17
N VAL A 87 -5.23 -10.62 1.23
CA VAL A 87 -5.04 -9.83 0.01
C VAL A 87 -5.66 -8.46 0.22
N ILE A 88 -4.87 -7.40 0.02
CA ILE A 88 -5.28 -6.04 0.28
C ILE A 88 -5.03 -5.18 -0.96
N GLU A 89 -6.07 -4.50 -1.45
CA GLU A 89 -5.97 -3.48 -2.48
C GLU A 89 -5.71 -2.11 -1.86
N LEU A 90 -4.78 -1.36 -2.41
CA LEU A 90 -4.43 0.01 -2.00
C LEU A 90 -5.04 1.02 -2.95
N PHE A 91 -5.71 2.04 -2.43
CA PHE A 91 -6.43 3.06 -3.22
C PHE A 91 -5.50 4.22 -3.61
N GLU A 92 -4.56 4.00 -4.53
CA GLU A 92 -3.53 4.97 -4.91
C GLU A 92 -4.08 6.28 -5.48
N ASN A 93 -5.23 6.25 -6.14
CA ASN A 93 -5.86 7.47 -6.69
C ASN A 93 -6.56 8.32 -5.62
N TRP A 94 -6.90 7.74 -4.47
CA TRP A 94 -7.66 8.41 -3.41
C TRP A 94 -6.84 8.74 -2.18
N ALA A 95 -5.78 7.97 -1.95
CA ALA A 95 -4.83 8.18 -0.85
C ALA A 95 -3.39 7.98 -1.34
N PRO A 96 -2.91 8.79 -2.31
CA PRO A 96 -1.61 8.60 -2.97
C PRO A 96 -0.42 8.71 -2.01
N ILE A 97 -0.47 9.57 -1.00
CA ILE A 97 0.64 9.75 -0.06
C ILE A 97 0.75 8.53 0.84
N THR A 98 -0.37 8.12 1.43
CA THR A 98 -0.43 7.00 2.37
C THR A 98 -0.14 5.67 1.69
N THR A 99 -0.67 5.44 0.48
CA THR A 99 -0.40 4.23 -0.29
C THR A 99 1.05 4.14 -0.74
N ASN A 100 1.65 5.26 -1.21
CA ASN A 100 3.07 5.28 -1.58
C ASN A 100 3.97 4.98 -0.38
N ASN A 101 3.66 5.53 0.80
CA ASN A 101 4.37 5.22 2.04
C ASN A 101 4.30 3.71 2.35
N MET A 102 3.10 3.12 2.28
CA MET A 102 2.90 1.68 2.49
C MET A 102 3.69 0.83 1.49
N ILE A 103 3.63 1.16 0.19
CA ILE A 103 4.34 0.44 -0.87
C ILE A 103 5.86 0.47 -0.62
N ASN A 104 6.43 1.64 -0.32
CA ASN A 104 7.85 1.78 -0.03
C ASN A 104 8.29 0.92 1.17
N HIS A 105 7.47 0.84 2.21
CA HIS A 105 7.74 0.01 3.37
C HIS A 105 7.66 -1.49 3.06
N VAL A 106 6.68 -1.91 2.24
CA VAL A 106 6.58 -3.30 1.76
C VAL A 106 7.79 -3.67 0.91
N GLU A 107 8.14 -2.83 -0.08
CA GLU A 107 9.29 -3.08 -0.97
C GLU A 107 10.62 -3.11 -0.24
N SER A 108 10.76 -2.34 0.84
CA SER A 108 11.98 -2.35 1.67
C SER A 108 12.06 -3.56 2.61
N GLY A 109 11.02 -4.39 2.70
CA GLY A 109 10.93 -5.49 3.66
C GLY A 109 10.77 -5.04 5.11
N LEU A 110 10.30 -3.80 5.34
CA LEU A 110 10.12 -3.25 6.69
C LEU A 110 9.23 -4.16 7.54
N TYR A 111 8.17 -4.69 6.94
CA TYR A 111 7.15 -5.47 7.63
C TYR A 111 7.49 -6.94 7.82
N ASP A 112 8.57 -7.44 7.23
CA ASP A 112 8.96 -8.85 7.35
C ASP A 112 9.25 -9.21 8.80
N GLY A 113 8.50 -10.18 9.33
CA GLY A 113 8.60 -10.66 10.70
C GLY A 113 8.00 -9.74 11.77
N VAL A 114 7.33 -8.66 11.39
CA VAL A 114 6.57 -7.80 12.31
C VAL A 114 5.32 -8.54 12.76
N PHE A 115 4.97 -8.46 14.03
CA PHE A 115 3.75 -9.08 14.56
C PHE A 115 2.66 -8.03 14.88
N PHE A 116 1.43 -8.49 14.97
CA PHE A 116 0.32 -7.68 15.44
C PHE A 116 0.50 -7.39 16.93
N HIS A 117 0.82 -6.14 17.25
CA HIS A 117 1.10 -5.74 18.64
C HIS A 117 -0.13 -5.24 19.38
N ARG A 118 -1.21 -4.92 18.67
CA ARG A 118 -2.49 -4.51 19.24
C ARG A 118 -3.61 -5.19 18.46
N VAL A 119 -4.37 -6.00 19.18
CA VAL A 119 -5.50 -6.75 18.65
C VAL A 119 -6.69 -6.51 19.56
N VAL A 120 -7.78 -6.03 18.98
CA VAL A 120 -9.02 -5.74 19.72
C VAL A 120 -10.19 -6.26 18.92
N ASP A 121 -10.82 -7.30 19.43
CA ASP A 121 -11.99 -7.95 18.83
C ASP A 121 -13.13 -6.95 18.59
N ASN A 122 -13.81 -7.07 17.47
CA ASN A 122 -14.84 -6.15 16.98
C ASN A 122 -14.36 -4.70 16.85
N PHE A 123 -13.08 -4.51 16.58
CA PHE A 123 -12.49 -3.20 16.37
C PHE A 123 -11.38 -3.23 15.29
N VAL A 124 -10.12 -3.47 15.70
CA VAL A 124 -8.98 -3.45 14.77
C VAL A 124 -7.90 -4.47 15.16
N THR A 125 -7.20 -4.98 14.14
CA THR A 125 -5.90 -5.63 14.26
C THR A 125 -4.81 -4.68 13.76
N GLN A 126 -3.86 -4.30 14.61
CA GLN A 126 -2.83 -3.29 14.32
C GLN A 126 -1.42 -3.90 14.34
N ALA A 127 -0.64 -3.55 13.32
CA ALA A 127 0.74 -3.94 13.12
C ALA A 127 1.59 -2.79 12.55
N GLY A 128 2.76 -3.09 12.00
CA GLY A 128 3.59 -2.14 11.26
C GLY A 128 4.64 -1.41 12.09
N ASP A 129 4.76 -1.71 13.39
CA ASP A 129 5.86 -1.20 14.20
C ASP A 129 7.12 -2.06 13.97
N PRO A 130 8.20 -1.50 13.38
CA PRO A 130 9.41 -2.28 13.07
C PRO A 130 10.17 -2.77 14.32
N THR A 131 9.84 -2.27 15.49
CA THR A 131 10.41 -2.75 16.77
C THR A 131 9.73 -4.03 17.26
N CYS A 132 8.59 -4.42 16.68
CA CYS A 132 7.80 -5.59 17.03
C CYS A 132 8.14 -6.82 16.20
N LYS A 133 9.42 -7.23 16.14
CA LYS A 133 9.89 -8.37 15.32
C LYS A 133 10.24 -9.63 16.11
N THR A 134 10.35 -9.55 17.44
CA THR A 134 10.76 -10.70 18.24
C THR A 134 9.54 -11.52 18.66
N VAL A 135 9.26 -12.56 17.90
CA VAL A 135 8.16 -13.49 18.16
C VAL A 135 8.42 -14.30 19.45
N GLY A 136 7.38 -14.50 20.24
CA GLY A 136 7.43 -15.31 21.48
C GLY A 136 7.77 -14.55 22.74
N ILE A 137 7.93 -13.23 22.65
CA ILE A 137 8.24 -12.36 23.80
C ILE A 137 7.16 -11.26 23.95
N TYR A 138 5.97 -11.49 23.42
CA TYR A 138 4.85 -10.57 23.59
C TYR A 138 4.25 -10.69 25.00
N PRO A 139 3.86 -9.56 25.61
CA PRO A 139 4.09 -8.16 25.24
C PRO A 139 5.34 -7.56 25.91
N ALA A 140 6.08 -8.34 26.68
CA ALA A 140 6.91 -7.81 27.77
C ALA A 140 8.38 -7.55 27.42
N ALA A 141 8.90 -8.04 26.31
CA ALA A 141 10.34 -7.98 26.09
C ALA A 141 10.80 -6.75 25.30
N ASN A 142 9.92 -6.09 24.58
CA ASN A 142 10.25 -4.81 23.97
C ASN A 142 9.25 -3.74 24.41
N PRO A 143 9.59 -2.89 25.41
CA PRO A 143 8.69 -1.83 25.87
C PRO A 143 8.43 -0.75 24.81
N SER A 144 9.18 -0.74 23.71
CA SER A 144 8.98 0.18 22.59
C SER A 144 7.97 -0.36 21.57
N CYS A 145 7.61 -1.63 21.61
CA CYS A 145 6.65 -2.23 20.69
C CYS A 145 5.28 -1.58 20.86
N GLY A 146 4.74 -1.09 19.72
CA GLY A 146 3.52 -0.29 19.67
C GLY A 146 3.75 1.23 19.70
N SER A 147 4.99 1.68 19.99
CA SER A 147 5.37 3.09 20.02
C SER A 147 6.44 3.45 18.98
N GLY A 148 6.92 2.45 18.24
CA GLY A 148 7.97 2.63 17.23
C GLY A 148 7.43 3.00 15.86
N GLY A 149 8.37 3.35 14.99
CA GLY A 149 8.15 3.69 13.58
C GLY A 149 9.47 3.86 12.89
N THR A 150 9.46 4.37 11.67
CA THR A 150 10.66 4.71 10.90
C THR A 150 11.24 6.06 11.33
N GLY A 151 10.42 6.93 11.87
CA GLY A 151 10.72 8.33 12.17
C GLY A 151 10.42 9.28 11.01
N GLU A 152 9.88 8.77 9.90
CA GLU A 152 9.46 9.54 8.75
C GLU A 152 7.93 9.60 8.72
N THR A 153 7.35 10.71 9.15
CA THR A 153 5.91 10.88 9.21
C THR A 153 5.33 11.40 7.91
N ILE A 154 4.06 11.10 7.69
CA ILE A 154 3.28 11.57 6.54
C ILE A 154 2.10 12.42 7.01
N PRO A 155 1.63 13.37 6.17
CA PRO A 155 0.43 14.13 6.47
C PRO A 155 -0.81 13.24 6.51
N LEU A 156 -1.80 13.65 7.32
CA LEU A 156 -3.12 13.01 7.36
C LEU A 156 -3.82 13.21 6.02
N GLU A 157 -4.25 12.13 5.41
CA GLU A 157 -4.83 12.13 4.08
C GLU A 157 -6.24 11.52 4.08
N HIS A 158 -7.23 12.33 3.76
CA HIS A 158 -8.63 11.91 3.69
C HIS A 158 -9.18 11.97 2.28
N ASN A 159 -10.15 11.09 2.01
CA ASN A 159 -10.90 11.10 0.77
C ASN A 159 -12.35 10.66 1.05
N ASP A 160 -13.32 11.43 0.55
CA ASP A 160 -14.76 11.18 0.77
C ASP A 160 -15.27 9.84 0.19
N ASN A 161 -14.46 9.20 -0.68
CA ASN A 161 -14.77 7.86 -1.19
C ASN A 161 -14.37 6.74 -0.23
N LEU A 162 -13.59 7.05 0.80
CA LEU A 162 -13.02 6.09 1.74
C LEU A 162 -13.66 6.23 3.12
N SER A 163 -13.86 5.11 3.79
CA SER A 163 -14.42 5.04 5.14
C SER A 163 -13.99 3.75 5.83
N HIS A 164 -14.06 3.72 7.15
CA HIS A 164 -13.76 2.54 7.94
C HIS A 164 -14.89 1.50 7.87
N VAL A 165 -15.14 0.97 6.68
CA VAL A 165 -16.01 -0.19 6.46
C VAL A 165 -15.34 -1.46 6.98
N ASP A 166 -16.07 -2.58 7.00
CA ASP A 166 -15.49 -3.90 7.30
C ASP A 166 -14.31 -4.21 6.35
N GLY A 167 -13.18 -4.63 6.90
CA GLY A 167 -11.95 -4.91 6.16
C GLY A 167 -11.18 -3.69 5.66
N ALA A 168 -11.54 -2.46 6.05
CA ALA A 168 -10.78 -1.28 5.68
C ALA A 168 -9.38 -1.30 6.30
N MET A 169 -8.38 -0.86 5.54
CA MET A 169 -7.01 -0.64 6.01
C MET A 169 -6.80 0.84 6.30
N GLY A 170 -6.46 1.15 7.55
CA GLY A 170 -6.23 2.51 8.02
C GLY A 170 -4.81 2.75 8.51
N MET A 171 -4.34 4.00 8.39
CA MET A 171 -3.04 4.44 8.91
C MET A 171 -3.17 4.81 10.39
N ALA A 172 -2.40 4.14 11.23
CA ALA A 172 -2.31 4.51 12.64
C ALA A 172 -1.45 5.77 12.80
N ARG A 173 -1.78 6.57 13.82
CA ARG A 173 -1.07 7.81 14.12
C ARG A 173 -1.05 8.11 15.62
N GLY A 174 -0.19 9.02 16.02
CA GLY A 174 -0.16 9.59 17.36
C GLY A 174 -1.24 10.67 17.58
N ALA A 175 -1.00 11.56 18.54
CA ALA A 175 -1.92 12.64 18.86
C ALA A 175 -1.96 13.73 17.76
N GLU A 176 -0.82 13.99 17.12
CA GLU A 176 -0.72 14.96 16.04
C GLU A 176 -1.28 14.36 14.74
N GLU A 177 -2.01 15.16 13.95
CA GLU A 177 -2.62 14.72 12.70
C GLU A 177 -1.59 14.13 11.72
N ASP A 178 -0.46 14.84 11.53
CA ASP A 178 0.61 14.46 10.59
C ASP A 178 1.66 13.54 11.24
N SER A 179 1.23 12.59 12.05
CA SER A 179 2.10 11.64 12.75
C SER A 179 1.95 10.18 12.29
N GLY A 180 1.24 9.95 11.19
CA GLY A 180 1.24 8.65 10.51
C GLY A 180 2.68 8.32 10.05
N ASP A 181 3.10 7.05 10.22
CA ASP A 181 4.45 6.61 9.83
C ASP A 181 4.34 5.21 9.18
N SER A 182 4.67 4.16 9.90
CA SER A 182 4.67 2.78 9.39
C SER A 182 3.56 1.91 9.97
N GLN A 183 2.94 2.30 11.06
CA GLN A 183 1.90 1.48 11.70
C GLN A 183 0.56 1.61 10.98
N TRP A 184 -0.09 0.48 10.78
CA TRP A 184 -1.40 0.36 10.13
C TRP A 184 -2.30 -0.61 10.88
N TYR A 185 -3.57 -0.57 10.60
CA TYR A 185 -4.55 -1.51 11.14
C TYR A 185 -5.56 -1.94 10.08
N ILE A 186 -6.19 -3.08 10.31
CA ILE A 186 -7.35 -3.55 9.55
C ILE A 186 -8.54 -3.60 10.49
N THR A 187 -9.67 -3.07 10.06
CA THR A 187 -10.94 -3.18 10.78
C THR A 187 -11.53 -4.57 10.59
N ASP A 188 -11.93 -5.24 11.65
CA ASP A 188 -12.58 -6.55 11.60
C ASP A 188 -14.11 -6.46 11.54
N THR A 189 -14.64 -5.22 11.63
CA THR A 189 -16.03 -4.82 11.45
C THR A 189 -16.07 -3.31 11.12
N GLU A 190 -17.24 -2.77 10.76
CA GLU A 190 -17.42 -1.34 10.48
C GLU A 190 -17.01 -0.46 11.67
N GLN A 191 -16.17 0.55 11.44
CA GLN A 191 -15.61 1.43 12.47
C GLN A 191 -15.73 2.92 12.10
N HIS A 192 -16.91 3.35 11.69
CA HIS A 192 -17.17 4.75 11.26
C HIS A 192 -16.85 5.81 12.34
N GLY A 193 -16.73 5.40 13.60
CA GLY A 193 -16.20 6.27 14.65
C GLY A 193 -14.75 6.72 14.46
N LEU A 194 -14.02 6.12 13.49
CA LEU A 194 -12.66 6.52 13.11
C LEU A 194 -12.63 7.47 11.91
N ASP A 195 -13.74 7.63 11.21
CA ASP A 195 -13.85 8.53 10.05
C ASP A 195 -13.79 10.00 10.49
N PRO A 196 -13.24 10.91 9.66
CA PRO A 196 -13.01 12.31 10.02
C PRO A 196 -14.28 13.05 10.43
N GLU A 197 -15.40 12.77 9.78
CA GLU A 197 -16.71 13.40 10.09
C GLU A 197 -17.25 13.05 11.46
N ASN A 198 -16.74 12.01 12.11
CA ASN A 198 -17.18 11.53 13.42
C ASN A 198 -16.18 11.84 14.54
N ARG A 199 -15.13 12.64 14.27
CA ARG A 199 -14.04 12.92 15.21
C ARG A 199 -13.61 14.38 15.20
N ASP A 200 -13.32 14.89 16.40
CA ASP A 200 -12.82 16.27 16.58
C ASP A 200 -11.30 16.38 16.35
N ASP A 201 -10.58 15.23 16.26
CA ASP A 201 -9.12 15.17 16.09
C ASP A 201 -8.68 14.86 14.65
N GLY A 202 -9.56 15.06 13.67
CA GLY A 202 -9.27 14.81 12.26
C GLY A 202 -9.46 13.36 11.81
N GLY A 203 -9.68 12.41 12.71
CA GLY A 203 -9.86 11.00 12.37
C GLY A 203 -8.61 10.31 11.85
N TYR A 204 -8.80 9.26 11.06
CA TYR A 204 -7.71 8.42 10.53
C TYR A 204 -7.87 8.22 9.02
N ALA A 205 -6.74 8.15 8.32
CA ALA A 205 -6.71 7.90 6.88
C ALA A 205 -7.01 6.44 6.56
N VAL A 206 -8.03 6.18 5.77
CA VAL A 206 -8.25 4.89 5.10
C VAL A 206 -7.52 4.94 3.75
N PHE A 207 -6.79 3.89 3.41
CA PHE A 207 -6.01 3.84 2.17
C PHE A 207 -6.05 2.50 1.44
N GLY A 208 -6.72 1.50 2.00
CA GLY A 208 -6.86 0.18 1.39
C GLY A 208 -8.05 -0.58 1.93
N ILE A 209 -8.25 -1.77 1.38
CA ILE A 209 -9.30 -2.70 1.80
C ILE A 209 -8.87 -4.14 1.57
N VAL A 210 -9.25 -5.03 2.48
CA VAL A 210 -9.10 -6.47 2.29
C VAL A 210 -9.98 -6.93 1.13
N ARG A 211 -9.40 -7.69 0.20
CA ARG A 211 -10.11 -8.31 -0.93
C ARG A 211 -10.34 -9.79 -0.72
N ASP A 212 -9.43 -10.46 0.00
CA ASP A 212 -9.56 -11.88 0.35
C ASP A 212 -8.85 -12.17 1.68
N GLY A 213 -9.23 -13.25 2.35
CA GLY A 213 -8.61 -13.65 3.62
C GLY A 213 -9.19 -12.96 4.85
N MET A 214 -10.41 -12.44 4.79
CA MET A 214 -11.05 -11.75 5.92
C MET A 214 -11.27 -12.67 7.13
N THR A 215 -11.42 -13.97 6.92
CA THR A 215 -11.48 -14.97 7.99
C THR A 215 -10.20 -14.95 8.84
N PHE A 216 -9.01 -14.85 8.23
CA PHE A 216 -7.75 -14.76 8.98
C PHE A 216 -7.67 -13.50 9.83
N VAL A 217 -8.14 -12.36 9.33
CA VAL A 217 -8.21 -11.10 10.09
C VAL A 217 -9.07 -11.28 11.34
N ARG A 218 -10.27 -11.88 11.19
CA ARG A 218 -11.20 -12.12 12.29
C ARG A 218 -10.70 -13.16 13.29
N GLU A 219 -10.05 -14.21 12.81
CA GLU A 219 -9.46 -15.23 13.71
C GLU A 219 -8.27 -14.68 14.50
N ILE A 220 -7.49 -13.76 13.92
CA ILE A 220 -6.44 -13.04 14.66
C ILE A 220 -7.06 -12.11 15.70
N ALA A 221 -8.22 -11.51 15.42
CA ALA A 221 -8.92 -10.58 16.31
C ALA A 221 -9.62 -11.29 17.49
N SER A 222 -10.01 -12.55 17.35
CA SER A 222 -10.72 -13.35 18.36
C SER A 222 -9.75 -14.00 19.37
#